data_680b9f234eadf0f436d7a8efba2d3b5e
#
_entry.id   680b9f234eadf0f436d7a8efba2d3b5e
#
_cell.length_a   1.000
_cell.length_b   1.000
_cell.length_c   1.000
_cell.angle_alpha   90.00
_cell.angle_beta   90.00
_cell.angle_gamma   90.00
#
_symmetry.space_group_name_H-M   'P 1'
#
loop_
_entity.id
_entity.type
_entity.pdbx_description
1 polymer ?
#
loop_
_entity_poly.entity_id
_entity_poly.type
_entity_poly.pdbx_seq_one_letter_code
_entity_poly.pdbx_strand_id
1 'polypeptide(L)'
;SLSALRKYGAKNITVWENDSRHIYTIKQICDKINVTTDLKELVDKGMKFDVIIGNPPYQSCNGSGDKPGSATNPLWWQITKQSVSLLKDGGIISFITPTNILSGGDIFTSYVFGLDRKIDLRTVDFSAGDQFKGVGTQICRGVAVNSVTDNNVVNVNDGRSLLTQDVIKLTDNVMLDNILMTLFSSTVDKFNFNSKDQYHVNNVERQLKKQGLPVEWAKDLKETQDDVYQYPVNMNGKIKFTRVKWKCNGDWKVFYPQLQVPAQITIANDVEASPATLTMKCESKQDAITTQNNLSSPEYRWIVDATRQGGRVTWILSHFPNAPIEQVLTTDQLSYIQSQL
;
A
#
# COMPACT_ATOMS: atom_id res chain seq x y z
N SER A 1 -0.04 -25.07 -17.35
CA SER A 1 1.23 -25.80 -17.50
C SER A 1 1.00 -27.21 -18.03
N LEU A 2 1.98 -27.80 -18.70
CA LEU A 2 1.93 -29.20 -19.20
C LEU A 2 1.71 -30.22 -18.06
N SER A 3 2.24 -29.93 -16.87
CA SER A 3 2.05 -30.76 -15.68
C SER A 3 0.58 -30.80 -15.25
N ALA A 4 -0.12 -29.67 -15.29
CA ALA A 4 -1.55 -29.62 -14.97
C ALA A 4 -2.37 -30.39 -16.01
N LEU A 5 -2.05 -30.26 -17.30
CA LEU A 5 -2.71 -31.03 -18.36
C LEU A 5 -2.56 -32.55 -18.17
N ARG A 6 -1.36 -33.02 -17.84
CA ARG A 6 -1.08 -34.44 -17.58
C ARG A 6 -1.87 -34.97 -16.36
N LYS A 7 -1.99 -34.12 -15.32
CA LYS A 7 -2.62 -34.54 -14.05
C LYS A 7 -4.14 -34.49 -14.08
N TYR A 8 -4.71 -33.43 -14.64
CA TYR A 8 -6.14 -33.13 -14.51
C TYR A 8 -6.93 -33.30 -15.81
N GLY A 9 -6.26 -33.37 -16.95
CA GLY A 9 -6.89 -33.43 -18.28
C GLY A 9 -7.45 -32.08 -18.75
N ALA A 10 -7.48 -31.89 -20.05
CA ALA A 10 -7.81 -30.60 -20.68
C ALA A 10 -9.21 -30.07 -20.34
N LYS A 11 -10.21 -30.95 -20.23
CA LYS A 11 -11.61 -30.58 -19.94
C LYS A 11 -11.81 -29.92 -18.56
N ASN A 12 -10.88 -30.14 -17.64
CA ASN A 12 -10.91 -29.62 -16.27
C ASN A 12 -10.04 -28.36 -16.09
N ILE A 13 -9.49 -27.83 -17.18
CA ILE A 13 -8.61 -26.66 -17.17
C ILE A 13 -9.24 -25.55 -17.98
N THR A 14 -9.37 -24.38 -17.36
CA THR A 14 -9.67 -23.12 -18.03
C THR A 14 -8.47 -22.20 -17.89
N VAL A 15 -8.05 -21.62 -19.00
CA VAL A 15 -6.95 -20.64 -19.05
C VAL A 15 -7.54 -19.27 -19.36
N TRP A 16 -7.19 -18.29 -18.54
CA TRP A 16 -7.39 -16.89 -18.86
C TRP A 16 -6.11 -16.30 -19.44
N GLU A 17 -6.18 -15.79 -20.67
CA GLU A 17 -5.05 -15.23 -21.40
C GLU A 17 -5.52 -14.19 -22.41
N ASN A 18 -4.90 -13.03 -22.44
CA ASN A 18 -5.29 -11.92 -23.33
C ASN A 18 -4.38 -11.78 -24.56
N ASP A 19 -3.15 -12.33 -24.54
CA ASP A 19 -2.26 -12.29 -25.71
C ASP A 19 -2.62 -13.39 -26.71
N SER A 20 -3.03 -12.96 -27.91
CA SER A 20 -3.43 -13.87 -28.98
C SER A 20 -2.34 -14.87 -29.38
N ARG A 21 -1.06 -14.48 -29.25
CA ARG A 21 0.08 -15.36 -29.54
C ARG A 21 0.18 -16.50 -28.52
N HIS A 22 -0.03 -16.17 -27.25
CA HIS A 22 -0.08 -17.16 -26.18
C HIS A 22 -1.30 -18.06 -26.32
N ILE A 23 -2.47 -17.51 -26.64
CA ILE A 23 -3.68 -18.29 -26.91
C ILE A 23 -3.44 -19.28 -28.05
N TYR A 24 -2.85 -18.82 -29.16
CA TYR A 24 -2.47 -19.68 -30.27
C TYR A 24 -1.57 -20.83 -29.80
N THR A 25 -0.49 -20.52 -29.06
CA THR A 25 0.42 -21.52 -28.55
C THR A 25 -0.25 -22.53 -27.63
N ILE A 26 -1.14 -22.09 -26.74
CA ILE A 26 -1.92 -22.96 -25.85
C ILE A 26 -2.78 -23.92 -26.67
N LYS A 27 -3.44 -23.43 -27.70
CA LYS A 27 -4.28 -24.25 -28.59
C LYS A 27 -3.49 -25.23 -29.43
N GLN A 28 -2.26 -24.92 -29.81
CA GLN A 28 -1.35 -25.88 -30.47
C GLN A 28 -0.92 -27.02 -29.52
N ILE A 29 -0.75 -26.71 -28.22
CA ILE A 29 -0.41 -27.74 -27.21
C ILE A 29 -1.62 -28.65 -26.94
N CYS A 30 -2.81 -28.07 -26.83
CA CYS A 30 -4.05 -28.81 -26.61
C CYS A 30 -5.26 -27.97 -26.99
N ASP A 31 -5.91 -28.34 -28.09
CA ASP A 31 -7.09 -27.67 -28.64
C ASP A 31 -8.32 -27.73 -27.72
N LYS A 32 -8.38 -28.76 -26.86
CA LYS A 32 -9.49 -29.02 -25.92
C LYS A 32 -9.46 -28.20 -24.65
N ILE A 33 -8.42 -27.38 -24.42
CA ILE A 33 -8.38 -26.47 -23.27
C ILE A 33 -9.40 -25.36 -23.45
N ASN A 34 -10.17 -25.08 -22.41
CA ASN A 34 -10.99 -23.89 -22.36
C ASN A 34 -10.10 -22.66 -22.21
N VAL A 35 -10.21 -21.69 -23.12
CA VAL A 35 -9.50 -20.41 -23.03
C VAL A 35 -10.52 -19.30 -23.05
N THR A 36 -10.39 -18.35 -22.12
CA THR A 36 -11.16 -17.11 -22.07
C THR A 36 -10.22 -15.91 -22.03
N THR A 37 -10.65 -14.81 -22.60
CA THR A 37 -9.97 -13.51 -22.55
C THR A 37 -10.56 -12.59 -21.49
N ASP A 38 -11.72 -12.95 -20.91
CA ASP A 38 -12.43 -12.13 -19.93
C ASP A 38 -12.80 -12.94 -18.68
N LEU A 39 -12.21 -12.57 -17.53
CA LEU A 39 -12.58 -13.14 -16.24
C LEU A 39 -14.01 -12.83 -15.84
N LYS A 40 -14.53 -11.67 -16.24
CA LYS A 40 -15.90 -11.28 -15.93
C LYS A 40 -16.92 -12.25 -16.56
N GLU A 41 -16.63 -12.72 -17.76
CA GLU A 41 -17.47 -13.73 -18.41
C GLU A 41 -17.62 -14.99 -17.58
N LEU A 42 -16.55 -15.44 -16.91
CA LEU A 42 -16.59 -16.61 -16.02
C LEU A 42 -17.43 -16.33 -14.77
N VAL A 43 -17.32 -15.12 -14.21
CA VAL A 43 -18.15 -14.69 -13.06
C VAL A 43 -19.62 -14.63 -13.44
N ASP A 44 -19.94 -14.01 -14.57
CA ASP A 44 -21.32 -13.84 -15.05
C ASP A 44 -21.99 -15.21 -15.36
N LYS A 45 -21.19 -16.21 -15.79
CA LYS A 45 -21.63 -17.59 -15.98
C LYS A 45 -21.73 -18.41 -14.69
N GLY A 46 -21.40 -17.83 -13.53
CA GLY A 46 -21.42 -18.50 -12.24
C GLY A 46 -20.41 -19.64 -12.12
N MET A 47 -19.34 -19.63 -12.93
CA MET A 47 -18.33 -20.67 -12.88
C MET A 47 -17.58 -20.68 -11.54
N LYS A 48 -17.23 -21.86 -11.06
CA LYS A 48 -16.47 -22.05 -9.82
C LYS A 48 -15.36 -23.07 -10.02
N PHE A 49 -14.21 -22.78 -9.42
CA PHE A 49 -12.99 -23.59 -9.54
C PHE A 49 -12.52 -24.09 -8.17
N ASP A 50 -11.96 -25.29 -8.17
CA ASP A 50 -11.33 -25.85 -6.97
C ASP A 50 -9.95 -25.20 -6.71
N VAL A 51 -9.24 -24.86 -7.78
CA VAL A 51 -7.89 -24.28 -7.70
C VAL A 51 -7.72 -23.18 -8.77
N ILE A 52 -7.20 -22.05 -8.37
CA ILE A 52 -6.77 -20.98 -9.27
C ILE A 52 -5.30 -20.69 -9.02
N ILE A 53 -4.48 -20.68 -10.06
CA ILE A 53 -3.06 -20.36 -9.99
C ILE A 53 -2.70 -19.30 -11.04
N GLY A 54 -1.77 -18.40 -10.72
CA GLY A 54 -1.34 -17.40 -11.68
C GLY A 54 -0.27 -16.43 -11.19
N ASN A 55 0.19 -15.64 -12.16
CA ASN A 55 1.02 -14.46 -11.95
C ASN A 55 0.31 -13.31 -12.68
N PRO A 56 -0.64 -12.62 -12.04
CA PRO A 56 -1.40 -11.56 -12.69
C PRO A 56 -0.51 -10.37 -13.02
N PRO A 57 -0.78 -9.63 -14.11
CA PRO A 57 -0.05 -8.41 -14.43
C PRO A 57 -0.21 -7.37 -13.33
N TYR A 58 0.91 -6.74 -12.90
CA TYR A 58 0.91 -5.87 -11.71
C TYR A 58 0.33 -4.49 -12.00
N GLN A 59 0.48 -3.98 -13.21
CA GLN A 59 0.00 -2.66 -13.62
C GLN A 59 -0.82 -2.76 -14.90
N SER A 60 -1.78 -1.88 -15.08
CA SER A 60 -2.47 -1.72 -16.36
C SER A 60 -1.54 -1.01 -17.34
N CYS A 61 -1.10 -1.69 -18.38
CA CYS A 61 -0.53 -1.06 -19.57
C CYS A 61 -1.71 -0.54 -20.40
N ASN A 62 -2.19 0.67 -20.14
CA ASN A 62 -3.01 1.37 -21.12
C ASN A 62 -2.08 1.73 -22.28
N GLY A 63 -2.32 1.16 -23.47
CA GLY A 63 -1.50 1.31 -24.67
C GLY A 63 -1.47 2.72 -25.29
N SER A 64 -1.80 3.75 -24.54
CA SER A 64 -1.86 5.15 -24.94
C SER A 64 -0.76 6.03 -24.35
N GLY A 65 0.34 5.46 -23.86
CA GLY A 65 1.45 6.27 -23.32
C GLY A 65 1.10 7.08 -22.05
N ASP A 66 -0.09 6.93 -21.54
CA ASP A 66 -0.58 7.60 -20.36
C ASP A 66 -0.07 6.92 -19.09
N LYS A 67 0.14 7.74 -18.06
CA LYS A 67 0.68 7.40 -16.75
C LYS A 67 0.13 6.08 -16.20
N PRO A 68 0.99 5.26 -15.54
CA PRO A 68 0.54 4.02 -14.90
C PRO A 68 -0.71 4.27 -14.07
N GLY A 69 -1.70 3.40 -14.21
CA GLY A 69 -3.00 3.53 -13.59
C GLY A 69 -2.91 3.84 -12.10
N SER A 70 -3.90 4.54 -11.57
CA SER A 70 -3.98 5.00 -10.18
C SER A 70 -3.49 3.92 -9.21
N ALA A 71 -2.55 4.29 -8.33
CA ALA A 71 -1.99 3.43 -7.28
C ALA A 71 -3.06 2.88 -6.30
N THR A 72 -4.28 3.38 -6.38
CA THR A 72 -5.40 3.01 -5.50
C THR A 72 -6.13 1.74 -5.92
N ASN A 73 -6.00 1.28 -7.16
CA ASN A 73 -6.67 0.06 -7.63
C ASN A 73 -5.82 -0.65 -8.72
N PRO A 74 -4.67 -1.25 -8.35
CA PRO A 74 -3.78 -1.91 -9.30
C PRO A 74 -4.45 -3.13 -9.94
N LEU A 75 -4.04 -3.47 -11.18
CA LEU A 75 -4.66 -4.53 -11.96
C LEU A 75 -4.57 -5.91 -11.28
N TRP A 76 -3.40 -6.24 -10.69
CA TRP A 76 -3.23 -7.49 -9.94
C TRP A 76 -4.27 -7.65 -8.82
N TRP A 77 -4.64 -6.56 -8.17
CA TRP A 77 -5.62 -6.58 -7.09
C TRP A 77 -7.05 -6.82 -7.60
N GLN A 78 -7.41 -6.19 -8.71
CA GLN A 78 -8.71 -6.45 -9.36
C GLN A 78 -8.84 -7.90 -9.77
N ILE A 79 -7.78 -8.44 -10.40
CA ILE A 79 -7.73 -9.86 -10.81
C ILE A 79 -7.81 -10.78 -9.59
N THR A 80 -7.10 -10.47 -8.51
CA THR A 80 -7.16 -11.26 -7.27
C THR A 80 -8.59 -11.34 -6.73
N LYS A 81 -9.29 -10.21 -6.61
CA LYS A 81 -10.68 -10.18 -6.13
C LYS A 81 -11.63 -10.97 -7.02
N GLN A 82 -11.53 -10.80 -8.34
CA GLN A 82 -12.33 -11.58 -9.29
C GLN A 82 -12.02 -13.07 -9.20
N SER A 83 -10.75 -13.43 -9.08
CA SER A 83 -10.34 -14.84 -8.93
C SER A 83 -10.89 -15.46 -7.64
N VAL A 84 -10.86 -14.75 -6.52
CA VAL A 84 -11.47 -15.24 -5.27
C VAL A 84 -12.98 -15.47 -5.45
N SER A 85 -13.68 -14.58 -6.16
CA SER A 85 -15.11 -14.77 -6.44
C SER A 85 -15.42 -15.99 -7.32
N LEU A 86 -14.43 -16.50 -8.06
CA LEU A 86 -14.51 -17.70 -8.89
C LEU A 86 -14.14 -18.98 -8.12
N LEU A 87 -13.68 -18.91 -6.88
CA LEU A 87 -13.38 -20.10 -6.09
C LEU A 87 -14.66 -20.72 -5.53
N LYS A 88 -14.66 -22.05 -5.43
CA LYS A 88 -15.59 -22.79 -4.58
C LYS A 88 -15.30 -22.49 -3.10
N ASP A 89 -16.24 -22.80 -2.22
CA ASP A 89 -15.98 -22.83 -0.80
C ASP A 89 -14.87 -23.87 -0.51
N GLY A 90 -13.85 -23.48 0.26
CA GLY A 90 -12.66 -24.28 0.46
C GLY A 90 -11.71 -24.37 -0.74
N GLY A 91 -12.01 -23.68 -1.84
CA GLY A 91 -11.14 -23.62 -3.01
C GLY A 91 -9.84 -22.86 -2.74
N ILE A 92 -8.78 -23.19 -3.48
CA ILE A 92 -7.42 -22.70 -3.25
C ILE A 92 -7.01 -21.71 -4.33
N ILE A 93 -6.42 -20.60 -3.93
CA ILE A 93 -5.74 -19.66 -4.83
C ILE A 93 -4.24 -19.61 -4.53
N SER A 94 -3.41 -19.66 -5.57
CA SER A 94 -1.97 -19.48 -5.46
C SER A 94 -1.49 -18.45 -6.48
N PHE A 95 -1.14 -17.27 -6.00
CA PHE A 95 -0.71 -16.16 -6.85
C PHE A 95 0.69 -15.68 -6.48
N ILE A 96 1.39 -15.22 -7.52
CA ILE A 96 2.58 -14.40 -7.38
C ILE A 96 2.13 -12.95 -7.48
N THR A 97 2.34 -12.17 -6.42
CA THR A 97 1.86 -10.79 -6.32
C THR A 97 2.92 -9.88 -5.70
N PRO A 98 2.80 -8.56 -5.89
CA PRO A 98 3.55 -7.62 -5.06
C PRO A 98 3.26 -7.84 -3.58
N THR A 99 4.30 -7.67 -2.74
CA THR A 99 4.17 -7.81 -1.27
C THR A 99 3.23 -6.76 -0.63
N ASN A 100 2.74 -5.81 -1.40
CA ASN A 100 1.72 -4.86 -0.96
C ASN A 100 0.46 -5.52 -0.40
N ILE A 101 0.11 -6.73 -0.86
CA ILE A 101 -0.99 -7.51 -0.28
C ILE A 101 -0.77 -7.84 1.21
N LEU A 102 0.50 -7.89 1.62
CA LEU A 102 0.93 -8.23 2.98
C LEU A 102 1.25 -6.99 3.83
N SER A 103 1.40 -5.84 3.22
CA SER A 103 2.02 -4.68 3.89
C SER A 103 1.50 -3.31 3.46
N GLY A 104 0.59 -3.26 2.55
CA GLY A 104 0.09 -1.98 2.07
C GLY A 104 -1.29 -1.69 2.66
N GLY A 105 -1.58 -0.47 3.00
CA GLY A 105 -2.82 0.15 3.41
C GLY A 105 -4.09 -0.70 3.49
N ASP A 106 -5.02 -0.24 4.20
CA ASP A 106 -6.22 -0.91 4.70
C ASP A 106 -6.93 -1.88 3.73
N ILE A 107 -6.92 -1.59 2.42
CA ILE A 107 -7.70 -2.37 1.44
C ILE A 107 -7.07 -3.74 1.16
N PHE A 108 -5.72 -3.83 1.12
CA PHE A 108 -5.05 -5.07 0.74
C PHE A 108 -4.82 -5.96 1.96
N THR A 109 -4.30 -5.38 3.03
CA THR A 109 -3.97 -6.11 4.25
C THR A 109 -5.21 -6.65 4.94
N SER A 110 -6.28 -5.85 5.04
CA SER A 110 -7.54 -6.28 5.64
C SER A 110 -8.24 -7.42 4.87
N TYR A 111 -7.88 -7.64 3.61
CA TYR A 111 -8.44 -8.74 2.82
C TYR A 111 -7.90 -10.12 3.23
N VAL A 112 -6.66 -10.18 3.72
CA VAL A 112 -5.95 -11.42 4.07
C VAL A 112 -5.62 -11.55 5.55
N PHE A 113 -5.59 -10.43 6.29
CA PHE A 113 -5.24 -10.38 7.72
C PHE A 113 -6.32 -9.69 8.55
N GLY A 114 -6.26 -9.89 9.86
CA GLY A 114 -7.18 -9.28 10.82
C GLY A 114 -8.55 -9.97 10.85
N LEU A 115 -9.49 -9.37 11.58
CA LEU A 115 -10.82 -9.92 11.81
C LEU A 115 -11.75 -9.80 10.58
N ASP A 116 -11.53 -8.78 9.74
CA ASP A 116 -12.36 -8.51 8.55
C ASP A 116 -11.86 -9.19 7.28
N ARG A 117 -10.92 -10.13 7.38
CA ARG A 117 -10.36 -10.83 6.23
C ARG A 117 -11.43 -11.57 5.42
N LYS A 118 -11.18 -11.73 4.13
CA LYS A 118 -12.11 -12.38 3.18
C LYS A 118 -11.63 -13.76 2.74
N ILE A 119 -10.36 -14.06 2.93
CA ILE A 119 -9.73 -15.35 2.62
C ILE A 119 -8.74 -15.70 3.73
N ASP A 120 -8.49 -16.99 3.90
CA ASP A 120 -7.47 -17.51 4.82
C ASP A 120 -6.15 -17.70 4.08
N LEU A 121 -5.18 -16.81 4.32
CA LEU A 121 -3.82 -16.96 3.82
C LEU A 121 -3.13 -18.11 4.58
N ARG A 122 -2.61 -19.11 3.87
CA ARG A 122 -2.01 -20.32 4.45
C ARG A 122 -0.50 -20.31 4.40
N THR A 123 0.06 -19.83 3.29
CA THR A 123 1.52 -19.75 3.14
C THR A 123 1.92 -18.46 2.43
N VAL A 124 3.11 -17.96 2.80
CA VAL A 124 3.79 -16.88 2.11
C VAL A 124 5.23 -17.30 1.85
N ASP A 125 5.68 -17.10 0.62
CA ASP A 125 7.04 -17.40 0.19
C ASP A 125 7.65 -16.15 -0.45
N PHE A 126 8.54 -15.49 0.30
CA PHE A 126 9.25 -14.31 -0.16
C PHE A 126 10.37 -14.63 -1.16
N SER A 127 10.92 -15.86 -1.13
CA SER A 127 11.96 -16.30 -2.06
C SER A 127 11.50 -16.34 -3.52
N ALA A 128 10.18 -16.31 -3.75
CA ALA A 128 9.63 -16.19 -5.11
C ALA A 128 10.14 -14.93 -5.82
N GLY A 129 10.43 -13.84 -5.08
CA GLY A 129 10.98 -12.60 -5.60
C GLY A 129 12.35 -12.76 -6.27
N ASP A 130 13.16 -13.72 -5.82
CA ASP A 130 14.50 -13.98 -6.36
C ASP A 130 14.48 -14.38 -7.84
N GLN A 131 13.37 -14.91 -8.31
CA GLN A 131 13.15 -15.30 -9.71
C GLN A 131 12.85 -14.09 -10.62
N PHE A 132 12.56 -12.91 -10.06
CA PHE A 132 12.13 -11.71 -10.79
C PHE A 132 13.18 -10.59 -10.70
N LYS A 133 14.41 -10.87 -11.11
CA LYS A 133 15.50 -9.88 -11.10
C LYS A 133 15.15 -8.66 -11.98
N GLY A 134 15.38 -7.46 -11.44
CA GLY A 134 15.13 -6.19 -12.14
C GLY A 134 13.69 -5.64 -12.04
N VAL A 135 12.81 -6.30 -11.31
CA VAL A 135 11.50 -5.75 -10.98
C VAL A 135 11.64 -4.85 -9.74
N GLY A 136 11.30 -3.57 -9.87
CA GLY A 136 11.44 -2.55 -8.81
C GLY A 136 10.44 -2.69 -7.65
N THR A 137 9.79 -3.84 -7.51
CA THR A 137 8.77 -4.12 -6.47
C THR A 137 9.07 -5.48 -5.86
N GLN A 138 9.08 -5.57 -4.55
CA GLN A 138 9.15 -6.87 -3.87
C GLN A 138 7.94 -7.74 -4.24
N ILE A 139 8.20 -9.02 -4.44
CA ILE A 139 7.22 -10.01 -4.88
C ILE A 139 7.22 -11.17 -3.90
N CYS A 140 6.03 -11.71 -3.64
CA CYS A 140 5.87 -12.94 -2.88
C CYS A 140 4.93 -13.89 -3.60
N ARG A 141 4.99 -15.17 -3.26
CA ARG A 141 3.98 -16.17 -3.60
C ARG A 141 3.10 -16.41 -2.39
N GLY A 142 1.81 -16.16 -2.54
CA GLY A 142 0.80 -16.47 -1.55
C GLY A 142 -0.02 -17.70 -1.94
N VAL A 143 -0.40 -18.52 -0.95
CA VAL A 143 -1.42 -19.55 -1.09
C VAL A 143 -2.51 -19.27 -0.06
N ALA A 144 -3.75 -19.12 -0.52
CA ALA A 144 -4.90 -18.85 0.34
C ALA A 144 -6.05 -19.79 0.01
N VAL A 145 -6.95 -19.96 0.99
CA VAL A 145 -8.16 -20.78 0.88
C VAL A 145 -9.38 -19.86 0.97
N ASN A 146 -10.37 -20.08 0.10
CA ASN A 146 -11.67 -19.39 0.16
C ASN A 146 -12.53 -19.95 1.30
N SER A 147 -12.08 -19.69 2.51
CA SER A 147 -12.72 -20.09 3.76
C SER A 147 -12.16 -19.18 4.85
N VAL A 148 -12.98 -18.68 5.75
CA VAL A 148 -12.53 -17.86 6.86
C VAL A 148 -12.78 -18.61 8.16
N THR A 149 -11.69 -18.90 8.87
CA THR A 149 -11.71 -19.60 10.16
C THR A 149 -10.96 -18.80 11.22
N ASP A 150 -11.44 -18.85 12.46
CA ASP A 150 -10.87 -18.04 13.55
C ASP A 150 -9.41 -18.40 13.90
N ASN A 151 -9.01 -19.63 13.60
CA ASN A 151 -7.68 -20.15 13.94
C ASN A 151 -6.79 -20.37 12.72
N ASN A 152 -6.92 -19.55 11.68
CA ASN A 152 -6.06 -19.71 10.52
C ASN A 152 -4.62 -19.32 10.82
N VAL A 153 -3.68 -20.20 10.43
CA VAL A 153 -2.25 -19.97 10.58
C VAL A 153 -1.63 -19.73 9.20
N VAL A 154 -0.89 -18.66 9.06
CA VAL A 154 -0.02 -18.40 7.92
C VAL A 154 1.39 -18.91 8.22
N ASN A 155 1.92 -19.73 7.33
CA ASN A 155 3.30 -20.22 7.41
C ASN A 155 4.16 -19.44 6.41
N VAL A 156 5.29 -18.95 6.87
CA VAL A 156 6.26 -18.20 6.04
C VAL A 156 7.42 -19.14 5.70
N ASN A 157 8.00 -18.97 4.52
CA ASN A 157 9.12 -19.81 4.06
C ASN A 157 10.40 -19.69 4.91
N ASP A 158 10.46 -18.73 5.83
CA ASP A 158 11.54 -18.57 6.84
C ASP A 158 11.31 -19.33 8.15
N GLY A 159 10.24 -20.12 8.22
CA GLY A 159 9.89 -20.96 9.38
C GLY A 159 8.93 -20.35 10.38
N ARG A 160 8.50 -19.09 10.20
CA ARG A 160 7.47 -18.48 11.05
C ARG A 160 6.10 -19.11 10.82
N SER A 161 5.32 -19.24 11.90
CA SER A 161 3.91 -19.60 11.89
C SER A 161 3.13 -18.61 12.75
N LEU A 162 2.22 -17.86 12.14
CA LEU A 162 1.52 -16.74 12.77
C LEU A 162 -0.01 -16.90 12.60
N LEU A 163 -0.78 -16.52 13.61
CA LEU A 163 -2.23 -16.42 13.46
C LEU A 163 -2.57 -15.21 12.60
N THR A 164 -3.32 -15.41 11.51
CA THR A 164 -3.62 -14.34 10.55
C THR A 164 -4.43 -13.19 11.17
N GLN A 165 -5.22 -13.46 12.19
CA GLN A 165 -5.97 -12.43 12.91
C GLN A 165 -5.07 -11.47 13.70
N ASP A 166 -3.89 -11.92 14.11
CA ASP A 166 -2.93 -11.13 14.92
C ASP A 166 -1.94 -10.37 14.02
N VAL A 167 -1.89 -10.68 12.73
CA VAL A 167 -0.98 -10.05 11.78
C VAL A 167 -1.59 -8.76 11.23
N ILE A 168 -0.91 -7.65 11.44
CA ILE A 168 -1.26 -6.36 10.85
C ILE A 168 -0.45 -6.14 9.57
N LYS A 169 0.81 -6.58 9.59
CA LYS A 169 1.73 -6.53 8.46
C LYS A 169 2.68 -7.70 8.52
N LEU A 170 3.05 -8.23 7.37
CA LEU A 170 4.04 -9.28 7.25
C LEU A 170 5.15 -8.83 6.29
N THR A 171 6.41 -8.92 6.76
CA THR A 171 7.61 -8.64 5.97
C THR A 171 8.48 -9.89 5.87
N ASP A 172 9.58 -9.82 5.13
CA ASP A 172 10.62 -10.84 5.08
C ASP A 172 11.61 -10.76 6.28
N ASN A 173 11.35 -9.88 7.25
CA ASN A 173 12.20 -9.63 8.40
C ASN A 173 11.45 -9.86 9.71
N VAL A 174 11.82 -10.94 10.42
CA VAL A 174 11.16 -11.38 11.68
C VAL A 174 11.22 -10.29 12.76
N MET A 175 12.39 -9.66 12.93
CA MET A 175 12.55 -8.65 13.97
C MET A 175 11.77 -7.39 13.65
N LEU A 176 11.71 -6.99 12.37
CA LEU A 176 10.89 -5.85 11.93
C LEU A 176 9.41 -6.11 12.19
N ASP A 177 8.91 -7.31 11.90
CA ASP A 177 7.52 -7.67 12.18
C ASP A 177 7.21 -7.61 13.68
N ASN A 178 8.12 -8.10 14.54
CA ASN A 178 7.98 -8.01 16.00
C ASN A 178 7.99 -6.55 16.51
N ILE A 179 8.83 -5.70 15.92
CA ILE A 179 8.87 -4.26 16.22
C ILE A 179 7.52 -3.62 15.82
N LEU A 180 7.02 -3.91 14.63
CA LEU A 180 5.75 -3.38 14.16
C LEU A 180 4.58 -3.82 15.03
N MET A 181 4.52 -5.08 15.46
CA MET A 181 3.51 -5.57 16.38
C MET A 181 3.55 -4.81 17.72
N THR A 182 4.74 -4.57 18.27
CA THR A 182 4.91 -3.80 19.51
C THR A 182 4.41 -2.36 19.33
N LEU A 183 4.79 -1.68 18.25
CA LEU A 183 4.34 -0.31 17.97
C LEU A 183 2.83 -0.23 17.78
N PHE A 184 2.24 -1.18 17.06
CA PHE A 184 0.82 -1.17 16.75
C PHE A 184 -0.05 -1.50 17.98
N SER A 185 0.40 -2.40 18.84
CA SER A 185 -0.31 -2.78 20.08
C SER A 185 -0.11 -1.81 21.22
N SER A 186 0.82 -0.86 21.10
CA SER A 186 1.03 0.17 22.14
C SER A 186 -0.25 0.94 22.45
N THR A 187 -0.53 1.18 23.72
CA THR A 187 -1.67 1.97 24.20
C THR A 187 -1.42 3.48 24.22
N VAL A 188 -0.19 3.89 23.89
CA VAL A 188 0.17 5.31 23.77
C VAL A 188 -0.56 5.93 22.57
N ASP A 189 -0.94 7.20 22.70
CA ASP A 189 -1.59 7.97 21.65
C ASP A 189 -0.78 7.88 20.34
N LYS A 190 -1.48 7.64 19.24
CA LYS A 190 -0.86 7.49 17.93
C LYS A 190 -0.70 8.83 17.22
N PHE A 191 0.23 8.87 16.26
CA PHE A 191 0.31 10.02 15.36
C PHE A 191 -1.00 10.15 14.57
N ASN A 192 -1.68 11.27 14.75
CA ASN A 192 -2.97 11.53 14.09
C ASN A 192 -2.80 12.41 12.86
N PHE A 193 -2.42 11.77 11.75
CA PHE A 193 -2.28 12.47 10.48
C PHE A 193 -3.64 12.67 9.79
N ASN A 194 -3.93 13.94 9.43
CA ASN A 194 -5.13 14.32 8.73
C ASN A 194 -4.82 14.69 7.28
N SER A 195 -5.57 14.11 6.33
CA SER A 195 -5.45 14.41 4.90
C SER A 195 -6.64 15.22 4.34
N LYS A 196 -7.67 15.50 5.16
CA LYS A 196 -8.94 16.05 4.65
C LYS A 196 -8.88 17.51 4.19
N ASP A 197 -7.96 18.31 4.75
CA ASP A 197 -7.86 19.75 4.50
C ASP A 197 -6.64 20.13 3.66
N GLN A 198 -6.07 19.20 2.91
CA GLN A 198 -4.87 19.43 2.10
C GLN A 198 -5.16 20.29 0.88
N TYR A 199 -4.14 21.07 0.46
CA TYR A 199 -4.13 21.83 -0.79
C TYR A 199 -4.11 20.87 -1.99
N HIS A 200 -5.27 20.37 -2.36
CA HIS A 200 -5.42 19.52 -3.55
C HIS A 200 -5.85 20.37 -4.73
N VAL A 201 -5.06 20.40 -5.79
CA VAL A 201 -5.28 21.24 -7.00
C VAL A 201 -6.73 21.18 -7.47
N ASN A 202 -7.31 19.99 -7.61
CA ASN A 202 -8.70 19.83 -8.08
C ASN A 202 -9.73 20.48 -7.13
N ASN A 203 -9.46 20.52 -5.82
CA ASN A 203 -10.36 21.17 -4.86
C ASN A 203 -10.23 22.69 -4.94
N VAL A 204 -9.00 23.18 -5.12
CA VAL A 204 -8.71 24.61 -5.33
C VAL A 204 -9.33 25.08 -6.64
N GLU A 205 -9.15 24.36 -7.74
CA GLU A 205 -9.80 24.66 -9.05
C GLU A 205 -11.33 24.75 -8.91
N ARG A 206 -11.94 23.82 -8.17
CA ARG A 206 -13.39 23.83 -7.92
C ARG A 206 -13.84 25.03 -7.11
N GLN A 207 -13.04 25.47 -6.12
CA GLN A 207 -13.31 26.67 -5.34
C GLN A 207 -13.17 27.94 -6.20
N LEU A 208 -12.08 28.06 -6.96
CA LEU A 208 -11.85 29.18 -7.86
C LEU A 208 -12.99 29.33 -8.88
N LYS A 209 -13.41 28.21 -9.49
CA LYS A 209 -14.55 28.20 -10.41
C LYS A 209 -15.85 28.72 -9.78
N LYS A 210 -16.11 28.34 -8.51
CA LYS A 210 -17.30 28.85 -7.77
C LYS A 210 -17.22 30.36 -7.49
N GLN A 211 -16.01 30.89 -7.40
CA GLN A 211 -15.76 32.33 -7.15
C GLN A 211 -15.63 33.15 -8.43
N GLY A 212 -15.71 32.52 -9.61
CA GLY A 212 -15.50 33.20 -10.89
C GLY A 212 -14.04 33.59 -11.15
N LEU A 213 -13.08 32.94 -10.46
CA LEU A 213 -11.66 33.23 -10.57
C LEU A 213 -10.96 32.24 -11.52
N PRO A 214 -9.81 32.63 -12.11
CA PRO A 214 -9.04 31.78 -13.02
C PRO A 214 -8.61 30.47 -12.37
N VAL A 215 -8.99 29.33 -12.94
CA VAL A 215 -8.70 27.99 -12.37
C VAL A 215 -7.22 27.63 -12.44
N GLU A 216 -6.48 28.18 -13.37
CA GLU A 216 -5.03 28.02 -13.52
C GLU A 216 -4.25 28.47 -12.29
N TRP A 217 -4.81 29.37 -11.47
CA TRP A 217 -4.19 29.81 -10.21
C TRP A 217 -4.00 28.66 -9.21
N ALA A 218 -4.74 27.58 -9.33
CA ALA A 218 -4.56 26.40 -8.48
C ALA A 218 -3.19 25.72 -8.67
N LYS A 219 -2.59 25.86 -9.83
CA LYS A 219 -1.27 25.28 -10.18
C LYS A 219 -0.14 26.29 -10.18
N ASP A 220 -0.48 27.57 -10.04
CA ASP A 220 0.44 28.70 -10.12
C ASP A 220 1.11 28.91 -8.75
N LEU A 221 2.30 28.34 -8.58
CA LEU A 221 3.09 28.34 -7.35
C LEU A 221 4.47 28.91 -7.60
N LYS A 222 4.95 29.75 -6.67
CA LYS A 222 6.31 30.32 -6.69
C LYS A 222 7.17 29.80 -5.54
N GLU A 223 8.47 29.82 -5.72
CA GLU A 223 9.46 29.48 -4.69
C GLU A 223 9.62 30.58 -3.64
N THR A 224 9.29 31.84 -3.99
CA THR A 224 9.45 33.02 -3.14
C THR A 224 8.11 33.72 -2.91
N GLN A 225 7.93 34.27 -1.71
CA GLN A 225 6.79 35.10 -1.35
C GLN A 225 6.92 36.47 -1.98
N ASP A 226 5.80 37.02 -2.48
CA ASP A 226 5.69 38.42 -2.93
C ASP A 226 4.28 38.95 -2.62
N ASP A 227 3.95 40.17 -3.08
CA ASP A 227 2.65 40.83 -2.81
C ASP A 227 1.46 40.07 -3.42
N VAL A 228 1.69 39.19 -4.39
CA VAL A 228 0.65 38.39 -5.06
C VAL A 228 0.62 37.00 -4.52
N TYR A 229 1.79 36.36 -4.32
CA TYR A 229 1.96 35.01 -3.86
C TYR A 229 2.23 34.98 -2.35
N GLN A 230 1.17 35.15 -1.57
CA GLN A 230 1.26 35.40 -0.12
C GLN A 230 1.08 34.14 0.74
N TYR A 231 0.38 33.11 0.23
CA TYR A 231 -0.06 31.97 1.04
C TYR A 231 0.89 30.78 0.89
N PRO A 232 1.57 30.36 1.97
CA PRO A 232 2.52 29.26 1.91
C PRO A 232 1.81 27.89 1.85
N VAL A 233 2.37 26.98 1.02
CA VAL A 233 1.93 25.59 0.90
C VAL A 233 3.16 24.68 0.95
N ASN A 234 3.13 23.68 1.82
CA ASN A 234 4.15 22.65 1.88
C ASN A 234 3.93 21.61 0.76
N MET A 235 4.81 21.61 -0.22
CA MET A 235 4.78 20.70 -1.37
C MET A 235 5.84 19.62 -1.21
N ASN A 236 5.51 18.56 -0.46
CA ASN A 236 6.43 17.45 -0.17
C ASN A 236 7.78 17.89 0.45
N GLY A 237 7.69 18.69 1.51
CA GLY A 237 8.86 19.19 2.25
C GLY A 237 9.41 20.54 1.77
N LYS A 238 8.97 21.06 0.62
CA LYS A 238 9.34 22.37 0.12
C LYS A 238 8.19 23.35 0.29
N ILE A 239 8.47 24.52 0.88
CA ILE A 239 7.49 25.60 0.94
C ILE A 239 7.45 26.33 -0.41
N LYS A 240 6.26 26.44 -0.96
CA LYS A 240 5.93 27.26 -2.12
C LYS A 240 4.83 28.25 -1.75
N PHE A 241 4.66 29.28 -2.55
CA PHE A 241 3.66 30.31 -2.29
C PHE A 241 2.63 30.34 -3.42
N THR A 242 1.37 30.47 -3.04
CA THR A 242 0.22 30.60 -3.94
C THR A 242 -0.47 31.95 -3.71
N ARG A 243 -1.18 32.42 -4.72
CA ARG A 243 -2.08 33.60 -4.62
C ARG A 243 -3.45 33.23 -4.05
N VAL A 244 -3.75 31.91 -3.92
CA VAL A 244 -5.05 31.42 -3.46
C VAL A 244 -5.00 31.17 -1.96
N LYS A 245 -5.80 31.92 -1.19
CA LYS A 245 -6.00 31.63 0.23
C LYS A 245 -6.78 30.33 0.37
N TRP A 246 -6.13 29.33 0.91
CA TRP A 246 -6.76 28.06 1.27
C TRP A 246 -7.05 28.03 2.77
N LYS A 247 -7.79 27.03 3.23
CA LYS A 247 -8.25 26.90 4.62
C LYS A 247 -7.09 26.72 5.60
N CYS A 248 -6.44 27.79 6.00
CA CYS A 248 -5.45 27.76 7.06
C CYS A 248 -6.06 28.33 8.33
N ASN A 249 -6.02 27.56 9.43
CA ASN A 249 -6.73 27.90 10.66
C ASN A 249 -5.79 28.42 11.79
N GLY A 250 -4.54 28.75 11.48
CA GLY A 250 -3.56 29.22 12.48
C GLY A 250 -3.03 28.13 13.40
N ASP A 251 -3.41 26.87 13.19
CA ASP A 251 -2.96 25.75 14.02
C ASP A 251 -1.48 25.44 13.75
N TRP A 252 -0.75 25.08 14.81
CA TRP A 252 0.56 24.46 14.66
C TRP A 252 0.43 23.08 14.03
N LYS A 253 1.30 22.79 13.07
CA LYS A 253 1.26 21.54 12.31
C LYS A 253 2.65 20.94 12.17
N VAL A 254 2.71 19.60 12.20
CA VAL A 254 3.87 18.82 11.78
C VAL A 254 3.62 18.33 10.36
N PHE A 255 4.60 18.49 9.50
CA PHE A 255 4.57 18.09 8.09
C PHE A 255 5.55 16.96 7.84
N TYR A 256 5.02 15.83 7.37
CA TYR A 256 5.80 14.65 6.99
C TYR A 256 5.73 14.46 5.47
N PRO A 257 6.82 14.74 4.71
CA PRO A 257 6.85 14.53 3.25
C PRO A 257 6.90 13.05 2.93
N GLN A 258 5.86 12.53 2.24
CA GLN A 258 5.70 11.10 2.00
C GLN A 258 6.67 10.53 0.96
N LEU A 259 7.09 11.35 -0.02
CA LEU A 259 7.89 10.92 -1.16
C LEU A 259 9.39 11.21 -1.01
N GLN A 260 9.78 11.88 0.07
CA GLN A 260 11.17 12.23 0.35
C GLN A 260 11.82 11.16 1.24
N VAL A 261 13.02 10.74 0.87
CA VAL A 261 13.84 9.79 1.67
C VAL A 261 15.26 10.35 1.77
N PRO A 262 15.79 10.59 2.98
CA PRO A 262 15.07 10.64 4.24
C PRO A 262 14.05 11.79 4.29
N ALA A 263 12.93 11.59 5.00
CA ALA A 263 11.91 12.61 5.14
C ALA A 263 12.41 13.80 5.97
N GLN A 264 12.34 15.00 5.42
CA GLN A 264 12.62 16.24 6.15
C GLN A 264 11.35 16.73 6.84
N ILE A 265 11.17 16.36 8.11
CA ILE A 265 10.00 16.71 8.89
C ILE A 265 10.11 18.16 9.35
N THR A 266 9.07 18.96 9.10
CA THR A 266 9.04 20.38 9.43
C THR A 266 7.82 20.72 10.28
N ILE A 267 7.89 21.84 11.01
CA ILE A 267 6.76 22.39 11.75
C ILE A 267 6.48 23.83 11.27
N ALA A 268 5.24 24.19 11.20
CA ALA A 268 4.82 25.56 10.93
C ALA A 268 3.38 25.78 11.40
N ASN A 269 3.00 27.06 11.56
CA ASN A 269 1.62 27.50 11.63
C ASN A 269 1.27 28.24 10.33
N ASP A 270 -0.01 28.39 10.05
CA ASP A 270 -0.52 29.09 8.86
C ASP A 270 0.02 28.59 7.51
N VAL A 271 0.43 27.32 7.44
CA VAL A 271 0.89 26.64 6.22
C VAL A 271 -0.05 25.49 5.90
N GLU A 272 -0.43 25.35 4.64
CA GLU A 272 -1.15 24.19 4.15
C GLU A 272 -0.21 23.17 3.52
N ALA A 273 -0.69 21.95 3.32
CA ALA A 273 0.09 20.88 2.73
C ALA A 273 -0.54 20.31 1.48
N SER A 274 0.30 19.93 0.50
CA SER A 274 -0.13 19.11 -0.64
C SER A 274 -0.44 17.67 -0.21
N PRO A 275 -1.18 16.89 -1.04
CA PRO A 275 -1.44 15.48 -0.77
C PRO A 275 -0.19 14.60 -0.66
N ALA A 276 0.98 15.08 -1.10
CA ALA A 276 2.26 14.37 -0.93
C ALA A 276 2.90 14.61 0.44
N THR A 277 2.26 15.41 1.32
CA THR A 277 2.73 15.72 2.66
C THR A 277 1.65 15.38 3.67
N LEU A 278 1.94 14.51 4.62
CA LEU A 278 1.05 14.25 5.75
C LEU A 278 1.10 15.41 6.72
N THR A 279 -0.05 15.72 7.32
CA THR A 279 -0.17 16.84 8.25
C THR A 279 -0.78 16.34 9.55
N MET A 280 -0.15 16.65 10.68
CA MET A 280 -0.68 16.45 12.02
C MET A 280 -0.87 17.80 12.69
N LYS A 281 -2.08 18.09 13.16
CA LYS A 281 -2.37 19.26 13.98
C LYS A 281 -1.88 19.05 15.39
N CYS A 282 -1.33 20.11 15.99
CA CYS A 282 -0.79 20.13 17.33
C CYS A 282 -1.46 21.25 18.13
N GLU A 283 -1.62 21.04 19.43
CA GLU A 283 -2.28 22.00 20.32
C GLU A 283 -1.42 23.26 20.55
N SER A 284 -0.09 23.10 20.49
CA SER A 284 0.87 24.17 20.70
C SER A 284 2.12 24.01 19.83
N LYS A 285 2.95 25.06 19.79
CA LYS A 285 4.28 24.98 19.18
C LYS A 285 5.14 23.92 19.87
N GLN A 286 5.07 23.83 21.18
CA GLN A 286 5.88 22.87 21.95
C GLN A 286 5.46 21.43 21.64
N ASP A 287 4.16 21.17 21.51
CA ASP A 287 3.66 19.86 21.09
C ASP A 287 4.11 19.50 19.67
N ALA A 288 4.08 20.46 18.75
CA ALA A 288 4.61 20.26 17.40
C ALA A 288 6.11 19.93 17.40
N ILE A 289 6.93 20.60 18.24
CA ILE A 289 8.35 20.30 18.39
C ILE A 289 8.55 18.89 18.94
N THR A 290 7.81 18.51 19.97
CA THR A 290 7.89 17.16 20.57
C THR A 290 7.55 16.10 19.55
N THR A 291 6.44 16.25 18.83
CA THR A 291 6.01 15.34 17.77
C THR A 291 7.04 15.25 16.64
N GLN A 292 7.60 16.39 16.21
CA GLN A 292 8.67 16.44 15.22
C GLN A 292 9.89 15.64 15.68
N ASN A 293 10.32 15.83 16.93
CA ASN A 293 11.47 15.13 17.50
C ASN A 293 11.24 13.61 17.53
N ASN A 294 10.08 13.16 17.99
CA ASN A 294 9.71 11.74 18.00
C ASN A 294 9.81 11.14 16.59
N LEU A 295 9.13 11.75 15.62
CA LEU A 295 9.14 11.29 14.22
C LEU A 295 10.51 11.38 13.54
N SER A 296 11.39 12.26 14.03
CA SER A 296 12.72 12.50 13.47
C SER A 296 13.80 11.61 14.07
N SER A 297 13.48 10.80 15.09
CA SER A 297 14.46 9.88 15.66
C SER A 297 15.00 8.94 14.58
N PRO A 298 16.28 8.56 14.63
CA PRO A 298 16.87 7.63 13.67
C PRO A 298 16.11 6.32 13.59
N GLU A 299 15.63 5.82 14.73
CA GLU A 299 14.91 4.57 14.87
C GLU A 299 13.55 4.61 14.14
N TYR A 300 12.72 5.64 14.37
CA TYR A 300 11.46 5.79 13.63
C TYR A 300 11.70 5.94 12.12
N ARG A 301 12.71 6.70 11.73
CA ARG A 301 13.09 6.84 10.33
C ARG A 301 13.45 5.51 9.70
N TRP A 302 14.32 4.73 10.38
CA TRP A 302 14.70 3.42 9.90
C TRP A 302 13.49 2.49 9.74
N ILE A 303 12.60 2.40 10.75
CA ILE A 303 11.40 1.57 10.69
C ILE A 303 10.51 1.98 9.51
N VAL A 304 10.29 3.28 9.33
CA VAL A 304 9.47 3.79 8.22
C VAL A 304 10.09 3.44 6.87
N ASP A 305 11.41 3.61 6.73
CA ASP A 305 12.10 3.32 5.46
C ASP A 305 12.17 1.81 5.19
N ALA A 306 12.45 0.99 6.21
CA ALA A 306 12.44 -0.47 6.10
C ALA A 306 11.05 -1.04 5.76
N THR A 307 9.99 -0.34 6.15
CA THR A 307 8.61 -0.74 5.87
C THR A 307 8.02 -0.07 4.63
N ARG A 308 8.74 0.87 4.03
CA ARG A 308 8.31 1.59 2.84
C ARG A 308 8.33 0.65 1.63
N GLN A 309 7.18 0.35 1.12
CA GLN A 309 7.03 -0.43 -0.10
C GLN A 309 6.27 0.40 -1.14
N GLY A 310 7.00 0.91 -2.12
CA GLY A 310 6.41 1.51 -3.32
C GLY A 310 5.65 2.82 -3.12
N GLY A 311 5.98 3.67 -2.13
CA GLY A 311 5.50 5.04 -2.14
C GLY A 311 5.02 5.62 -0.81
N ARG A 312 3.75 5.48 -0.46
CA ARG A 312 3.16 6.24 0.67
C ARG A 312 3.28 5.51 2.00
N VAL A 313 3.60 6.25 3.07
CA VAL A 313 3.76 5.74 4.43
C VAL A 313 2.60 6.09 5.37
N THR A 314 1.51 6.67 4.83
CA THR A 314 0.40 7.22 5.61
C THR A 314 -0.16 6.23 6.63
N TRP A 315 -0.43 5.02 6.17
CA TRP A 315 -1.11 4.02 6.99
C TRP A 315 -0.23 3.53 8.14
N ILE A 316 1.09 3.36 7.92
CA ILE A 316 1.98 2.85 8.96
C ILE A 316 2.23 3.88 10.05
N LEU A 317 2.43 5.15 9.66
CA LEU A 317 2.65 6.23 10.62
C LEU A 317 1.45 6.47 11.53
N SER A 318 0.22 6.28 11.05
CA SER A 318 -0.97 6.43 11.87
C SER A 318 -1.13 5.36 12.96
N HIS A 319 -0.36 4.29 12.89
CA HIS A 319 -0.32 3.24 13.90
C HIS A 319 0.86 3.38 14.89
N PHE A 320 1.77 4.31 14.63
CA PHE A 320 2.92 4.52 15.50
C PHE A 320 2.55 5.42 16.68
N PRO A 321 3.05 5.11 17.90
CA PRO A 321 2.84 5.95 19.07
C PRO A 321 3.58 7.28 18.94
N ASN A 322 2.95 8.37 19.36
CA ASN A 322 3.57 9.70 19.46
C ASN A 322 4.35 9.82 20.78
N ALA A 323 5.40 9.05 20.93
CA ALA A 323 6.27 9.04 22.09
C ALA A 323 7.72 8.76 21.68
N PRO A 324 8.70 9.06 22.53
CA PRO A 324 10.05 8.56 22.35
C PRO A 324 10.06 7.04 22.20
N ILE A 325 10.74 6.54 21.18
CA ILE A 325 10.63 5.12 20.77
C ILE A 325 11.16 4.16 21.86
N GLU A 326 12.12 4.61 22.63
CA GLU A 326 12.70 3.88 23.76
C GLU A 326 11.71 3.64 24.91
N GLN A 327 10.60 4.37 24.95
CA GLN A 327 9.50 4.13 25.90
C GLN A 327 8.53 3.05 25.44
N VAL A 328 8.65 2.62 24.19
CA VAL A 328 7.71 1.70 23.54
C VAL A 328 8.36 0.36 23.22
N LEU A 329 9.58 0.38 22.69
CA LEU A 329 10.29 -0.82 22.27
C LEU A 329 11.12 -1.43 23.40
N THR A 330 11.34 -2.74 23.31
CA THR A 330 12.23 -3.47 24.21
C THR A 330 13.70 -3.17 23.92
N THR A 331 14.57 -3.44 24.87
CA THR A 331 16.02 -3.28 24.70
C THR A 331 16.56 -4.08 23.49
N ASP A 332 16.07 -5.29 23.28
CA ASP A 332 16.50 -6.15 22.16
C ASP A 332 16.08 -5.56 20.81
N GLN A 333 14.85 -5.03 20.74
CA GLN A 333 14.34 -4.36 19.54
C GLN A 333 15.13 -3.09 19.22
N LEU A 334 15.45 -2.29 20.24
CA LEU A 334 16.28 -1.09 20.08
C LEU A 334 17.70 -1.45 19.65
N SER A 335 18.31 -2.46 20.28
CA SER A 335 19.66 -2.94 19.92
C SER A 335 19.69 -3.45 18.48
N TYR A 336 18.64 -4.14 18.03
CA TYR A 336 18.53 -4.56 16.64
C TYR A 336 18.50 -3.36 15.70
N ILE A 337 17.64 -2.36 15.95
CA ILE A 337 17.56 -1.15 15.12
C ILE A 337 18.91 -0.44 15.08
N GLN A 338 19.57 -0.26 16.23
CA GLN A 338 20.89 0.36 16.32
C GLN A 338 21.96 -0.37 15.48
N SER A 339 21.85 -1.70 15.35
CA SER A 339 22.74 -2.47 14.48
C SER A 339 22.48 -2.28 12.99
N GLN A 340 21.36 -1.67 12.62
CA GLN A 340 20.94 -1.39 11.24
C GLN A 340 21.20 0.08 10.83
N LEU A 341 21.40 0.98 11.80
CA LEU A 341 21.72 2.40 11.58
C LEU A 341 23.20 2.61 11.31
#